data_3ce046efdd4520742282b9cb78e8d46d
#
_entry.id   3ce046efdd4520742282b9cb78e8d46d
#
_cell.length_a   1.000
_cell.length_b   1.000
_cell.length_c   1.000
_cell.angle_alpha   90.00
_cell.angle_beta   90.00
_cell.angle_gamma   90.00
#
_symmetry.space_group_name_H-M   'P 1'
#
loop_
_entity.id
_entity.type
_entity.pdbx_description
1 polymer ?
#
loop_
_entity_poly.entity_id
_entity_poly.type
_entity_poly.pdbx_seq_one_letter_code
_entity_poly.pdbx_strand_id
1 'polypeptide(L)'
;MKIPKVYNSKEVEDKIYNLWLKSGFFNPDKLPKRHQKSYTILIPPPNITGELHMGHALNATVQDILIRQKRLQGRKTLWLPGTDHAGIATQVRIEKELKKEGKTRFDLGREKFRERVWQWKEKYGNIILDQLKKLGCSCDWSRTRFTMDREYSKAVKTAFLHYYQKGWIYRGERPVNFCPRCQTSLSDLEIEYKEEKGKLWYIRYPLKPITSGTRRAGVKPKTFLVVATARPETMLGDTAIAVNPKDKRYKNLIGEKVILPLIKREIPIVADRLVDPKFGTGAVKVTPGHDLKDYEISLRHNLAMIKVIDEKAKMTGDIPSIYRGLETIEARKKIIEDLEKFGLLEKIQDYKISIPKCYRCLTTIEVIPSQQWFLKMKDLAKMAEKEVKSGRIKFHPKRFEKILFDWLKNIKDWCISRQIWWGHEIPIAGPNPENVLDTWFSSALWPIATLGWPEKTKDSEKFYPTDVLSTARDIINLWVARMIFSGIEFMGSLPFKDVFINPTVLTKEGKRMSRSLGTGIDPMRLIEKYGADATRFGIIWQVRGGQDIRFTEDNIVMGRKFCNKIWNAARFVMLQTAKSKVKSQK
;
A
#
# COMPACT_ATOMS: atom_id res chain seq x y z
N MET A 1 -3.36 47.59 -24.41
CA MET A 1 -2.86 47.02 -23.15
C MET A 1 -1.35 46.84 -23.23
N LYS A 2 -0.56 47.51 -22.37
CA LYS A 2 0.92 47.31 -22.40
C LYS A 2 1.27 46.07 -21.61
N ILE A 3 1.68 45.00 -22.33
CA ILE A 3 2.18 43.76 -21.69
C ILE A 3 3.63 44.01 -21.24
N PRO A 4 3.97 43.72 -19.96
CA PRO A 4 5.33 43.85 -19.44
C PRO A 4 6.36 43.03 -20.24
N LYS A 5 7.64 43.46 -20.22
CA LYS A 5 8.72 42.71 -20.89
C LYS A 5 9.04 41.37 -20.22
N VAL A 6 8.83 41.29 -18.92
CA VAL A 6 9.14 40.10 -18.12
C VAL A 6 7.85 39.43 -17.69
N TYR A 7 7.77 38.12 -17.85
CA TYR A 7 6.69 37.33 -17.29
C TYR A 7 6.84 37.28 -15.74
N ASN A 8 5.86 37.82 -15.03
CA ASN A 8 5.79 37.76 -13.57
C ASN A 8 4.66 36.82 -13.16
N SER A 9 5.01 35.60 -12.76
CA SER A 9 4.04 34.58 -12.36
C SER A 9 3.11 35.05 -11.24
N LYS A 10 3.62 35.78 -10.25
CA LYS A 10 2.83 36.30 -9.10
C LYS A 10 1.72 37.26 -9.52
N GLU A 11 1.91 38.00 -10.59
CA GLU A 11 0.90 38.94 -11.10
C GLU A 11 -0.10 38.29 -12.06
N VAL A 12 0.29 37.18 -12.71
CA VAL A 12 -0.46 36.58 -13.83
C VAL A 12 -1.22 35.34 -13.40
N GLU A 13 -0.56 34.40 -12.72
CA GLU A 13 -1.11 33.06 -12.51
C GLU A 13 -2.39 33.07 -11.68
N ASP A 14 -2.41 33.74 -10.54
CA ASP A 14 -3.61 33.84 -9.68
C ASP A 14 -4.78 34.54 -10.41
N LYS A 15 -4.50 35.57 -11.22
CA LYS A 15 -5.55 36.25 -12.00
C LYS A 15 -6.16 35.35 -13.06
N ILE A 16 -5.33 34.61 -13.79
CA ILE A 16 -5.79 33.69 -14.84
C ILE A 16 -6.53 32.51 -14.22
N TYR A 17 -6.03 31.94 -13.13
CA TYR A 17 -6.70 30.84 -12.46
C TYR A 17 -8.08 31.24 -11.91
N ASN A 18 -8.19 32.44 -11.31
CA ASN A 18 -9.46 32.98 -10.86
C ASN A 18 -10.44 33.26 -12.02
N LEU A 19 -9.93 33.70 -13.18
CA LEU A 19 -10.75 33.84 -14.38
C LEU A 19 -11.32 32.48 -14.82
N TRP A 20 -10.50 31.42 -14.84
CA TRP A 20 -10.97 30.08 -15.15
C TRP A 20 -11.98 29.54 -14.15
N LEU A 21 -11.78 29.75 -12.86
CA LEU A 21 -12.76 29.37 -11.82
C LEU A 21 -14.11 30.07 -12.04
N LYS A 22 -14.08 31.40 -12.30
CA LYS A 22 -15.30 32.19 -12.56
C LYS A 22 -16.01 31.78 -13.85
N SER A 23 -15.30 31.32 -14.88
CA SER A 23 -15.90 30.82 -16.11
C SER A 23 -16.75 29.56 -15.88
N GLY A 24 -16.46 28.80 -14.82
CA GLY A 24 -17.12 27.55 -14.51
C GLY A 24 -16.73 26.39 -15.45
N PHE A 25 -15.79 26.57 -16.39
CA PHE A 25 -15.43 25.55 -17.40
C PHE A 25 -14.65 24.35 -16.87
N PHE A 26 -14.33 24.34 -15.59
CA PHE A 26 -13.83 23.13 -14.93
C PHE A 26 -14.94 22.11 -14.67
N ASN A 27 -16.18 22.59 -14.52
CA ASN A 27 -17.37 21.75 -14.39
C ASN A 27 -17.87 21.32 -15.79
N PRO A 28 -17.97 20.01 -16.09
CA PRO A 28 -18.41 19.50 -17.38
C PRO A 28 -19.81 19.97 -17.80
N ASP A 29 -20.70 20.27 -16.85
CA ASP A 29 -22.07 20.67 -17.17
C ASP A 29 -22.19 22.13 -17.61
N LYS A 30 -21.16 22.94 -17.34
CA LYS A 30 -21.05 24.34 -17.78
C LYS A 30 -20.27 24.52 -19.07
N LEU A 31 -19.74 23.44 -19.64
CA LEU A 31 -19.04 23.50 -20.91
C LEU A 31 -20.00 23.78 -22.09
N PRO A 32 -19.58 24.53 -23.11
CA PRO A 32 -20.40 24.78 -24.31
C PRO A 32 -20.94 23.52 -24.98
N LYS A 33 -22.08 23.60 -25.67
CA LYS A 33 -22.79 22.47 -26.31
C LYS A 33 -21.93 21.64 -27.28
N ARG A 34 -20.85 22.20 -27.83
CA ARG A 34 -19.88 21.48 -28.68
C ARG A 34 -19.14 20.36 -27.94
N HIS A 35 -19.10 20.40 -26.60
CA HIS A 35 -18.44 19.38 -25.75
C HIS A 35 -19.42 18.23 -25.49
N GLN A 36 -19.41 17.19 -26.31
CA GLN A 36 -20.41 16.11 -26.23
C GLN A 36 -19.85 14.81 -25.65
N LYS A 37 -18.78 14.26 -26.24
CA LYS A 37 -18.19 12.98 -25.79
C LYS A 37 -17.44 13.17 -24.49
N SER A 38 -17.77 12.38 -23.48
CA SER A 38 -17.11 12.40 -22.18
C SER A 38 -15.62 12.04 -22.27
N TYR A 39 -14.86 12.60 -21.36
CA TYR A 39 -13.50 12.19 -21.05
C TYR A 39 -13.27 12.41 -19.56
N THR A 40 -12.99 11.33 -18.84
CA THR A 40 -12.99 11.34 -17.37
C THR A 40 -11.67 10.86 -16.80
N ILE A 41 -11.13 11.64 -15.88
CA ILE A 41 -10.03 11.25 -15.02
C ILE A 41 -10.48 11.48 -13.56
N LEU A 42 -10.19 10.52 -12.69
CA LEU A 42 -10.34 10.68 -11.25
C LEU A 42 -8.96 10.81 -10.64
N ILE A 43 -8.75 11.87 -9.88
CA ILE A 43 -7.45 12.08 -9.25
C ILE A 43 -7.18 10.95 -8.24
N PRO A 44 -5.98 10.33 -8.20
CA PRO A 44 -5.63 9.49 -7.07
C PRO A 44 -5.75 10.31 -5.78
N PRO A 45 -6.69 9.97 -4.87
CA PRO A 45 -7.00 10.83 -3.75
C PRO A 45 -5.81 10.90 -2.79
N PRO A 46 -5.16 12.07 -2.59
CA PRO A 46 -4.06 12.16 -1.65
C PRO A 46 -4.50 11.85 -0.22
N ASN A 47 -3.64 11.14 0.50
CA ASN A 47 -3.85 10.84 1.92
C ASN A 47 -3.82 12.13 2.76
N ILE A 48 -4.76 12.29 3.68
CA ILE A 48 -4.81 13.44 4.60
C ILE A 48 -3.70 13.41 5.68
N THR A 49 -2.59 12.73 5.41
CA THR A 49 -1.45 12.61 6.34
C THR A 49 -0.53 13.84 6.36
N GLY A 50 -0.72 14.76 5.44
CA GLY A 50 0.05 16.00 5.32
C GLY A 50 -0.10 16.62 3.92
N GLU A 51 0.72 17.60 3.63
CA GLU A 51 0.74 18.36 2.38
C GLU A 51 1.20 17.54 1.17
N LEU A 52 1.06 18.07 -0.05
CA LEU A 52 1.53 17.43 -1.28
C LEU A 52 3.07 17.37 -1.34
N HIS A 53 3.60 16.44 -2.12
CA HIS A 53 5.02 16.31 -2.46
C HIS A 53 5.21 16.28 -3.98
N MET A 54 6.46 16.30 -4.47
CA MET A 54 6.79 16.36 -5.90
C MET A 54 6.14 15.25 -6.73
N GLY A 55 5.97 14.04 -6.17
CA GLY A 55 5.25 12.95 -6.85
C GLY A 55 3.77 13.28 -7.11
N HIS A 56 3.10 13.94 -6.16
CA HIS A 56 1.73 14.44 -6.36
C HIS A 56 1.68 15.54 -7.42
N ALA A 57 2.64 16.48 -7.39
CA ALA A 57 2.71 17.56 -8.37
C ALA A 57 2.92 17.02 -9.80
N LEU A 58 3.78 16.01 -9.97
CA LEU A 58 3.98 15.32 -11.25
C LEU A 58 2.67 14.65 -11.71
N ASN A 59 2.08 13.83 -10.84
CA ASN A 59 0.86 13.08 -11.16
C ASN A 59 -0.28 14.01 -11.56
N ALA A 60 -0.52 15.07 -10.78
CA ALA A 60 -1.56 16.05 -11.06
C ALA A 60 -1.27 16.83 -12.37
N THR A 61 -0.01 17.18 -12.64
CA THR A 61 0.36 17.90 -13.87
C THR A 61 0.11 17.04 -15.11
N VAL A 62 0.45 15.75 -15.09
CA VAL A 62 0.17 14.81 -16.20
C VAL A 62 -1.33 14.75 -16.48
N GLN A 63 -2.14 14.57 -15.46
CA GLN A 63 -3.60 14.50 -15.60
C GLN A 63 -4.19 15.80 -16.14
N ASP A 64 -3.73 16.94 -15.63
CA ASP A 64 -4.24 18.24 -16.05
C ASP A 64 -3.90 18.55 -17.52
N ILE A 65 -2.74 18.11 -17.99
CA ILE A 65 -2.38 18.22 -19.42
C ILE A 65 -3.36 17.44 -20.28
N LEU A 66 -3.67 16.20 -19.91
CA LEU A 66 -4.63 15.36 -20.63
C LEU A 66 -6.03 15.99 -20.63
N ILE A 67 -6.49 16.42 -19.47
CA ILE A 67 -7.80 17.07 -19.31
C ILE A 67 -7.91 18.35 -20.14
N ARG A 68 -6.90 19.23 -20.08
CA ARG A 68 -6.89 20.47 -20.87
C ARG A 68 -6.85 20.20 -22.37
N GLN A 69 -6.01 19.26 -22.83
CA GLN A 69 -5.97 18.86 -24.23
C GLN A 69 -7.33 18.35 -24.70
N LYS A 70 -7.96 17.46 -23.94
CA LYS A 70 -9.26 16.89 -24.30
C LYS A 70 -10.38 17.94 -24.29
N ARG A 71 -10.33 18.88 -23.33
CA ARG A 71 -11.26 20.02 -23.28
C ARG A 71 -11.11 20.91 -24.52
N LEU A 72 -9.89 21.23 -24.93
CA LEU A 72 -9.62 21.97 -26.17
C LEU A 72 -10.12 21.25 -27.42
N GLN A 73 -10.07 19.90 -27.44
CA GLN A 73 -10.61 19.05 -28.50
C GLN A 73 -12.15 18.93 -28.48
N GLY A 74 -12.86 19.67 -27.61
CA GLY A 74 -14.30 19.65 -27.53
C GLY A 74 -14.86 18.41 -26.81
N ARG A 75 -14.08 17.74 -25.93
CA ARG A 75 -14.60 16.68 -25.07
C ARG A 75 -15.28 17.26 -23.83
N LYS A 76 -16.30 16.60 -23.34
CA LYS A 76 -16.94 16.91 -22.07
C LYS A 76 -16.11 16.31 -20.93
N THR A 77 -15.15 17.09 -20.44
CA THR A 77 -14.13 16.59 -19.52
C THR A 77 -14.59 16.69 -18.07
N LEU A 78 -14.50 15.58 -17.34
CA LEU A 78 -14.57 15.54 -15.89
C LEU A 78 -13.20 15.18 -15.32
N TRP A 79 -12.64 16.04 -14.49
CA TRP A 79 -11.50 15.72 -13.62
C TRP A 79 -11.95 15.90 -12.17
N LEU A 80 -12.26 14.78 -11.51
CA LEU A 80 -12.85 14.75 -10.18
C LEU A 80 -11.75 14.71 -9.12
N PRO A 81 -11.69 15.71 -8.21
CA PRO A 81 -10.74 15.74 -7.10
C PRO A 81 -11.29 15.06 -5.86
N GLY A 82 -10.39 14.73 -4.92
CA GLY A 82 -10.75 14.26 -3.60
C GLY A 82 -9.56 13.90 -2.75
N THR A 83 -9.84 13.37 -1.54
CA THR A 83 -8.83 12.98 -0.55
C THR A 83 -9.20 11.63 0.06
N ASP A 84 -8.17 10.89 0.52
CA ASP A 84 -8.32 9.60 1.17
C ASP A 84 -8.12 9.73 2.69
N HIS A 85 -8.96 9.03 3.46
CA HIS A 85 -8.87 8.99 4.92
C HIS A 85 -7.63 8.25 5.43
N ALA A 86 -7.06 7.37 4.60
CA ALA A 86 -5.76 6.71 4.77
C ALA A 86 -5.60 5.85 6.05
N GLY A 87 -6.68 5.49 6.73
CA GLY A 87 -6.70 4.51 7.83
C GLY A 87 -5.51 4.60 8.80
N ILE A 88 -4.68 3.55 8.82
CA ILE A 88 -3.50 3.43 9.70
C ILE A 88 -2.57 4.66 9.59
N ALA A 89 -2.38 5.17 8.37
CA ALA A 89 -1.43 6.27 8.14
C ALA A 89 -1.85 7.55 8.86
N THR A 90 -3.13 7.90 8.79
CA THR A 90 -3.68 9.08 9.47
C THR A 90 -3.70 8.86 10.98
N GLN A 91 -4.11 7.68 11.45
CA GLN A 91 -4.07 7.37 12.88
C GLN A 91 -2.66 7.52 13.46
N VAL A 92 -1.65 6.91 12.85
CA VAL A 92 -0.25 7.01 13.29
C VAL A 92 0.23 8.47 13.27
N ARG A 93 -0.24 9.27 12.32
CA ARG A 93 0.11 10.70 12.26
C ARG A 93 -0.45 11.45 13.49
N ILE A 94 -1.71 11.23 13.84
CA ILE A 94 -2.33 11.85 15.01
C ILE A 94 -1.68 11.36 16.32
N GLU A 95 -1.37 10.05 16.41
CA GLU A 95 -0.64 9.53 17.58
C GLU A 95 0.74 10.17 17.76
N LYS A 96 1.44 10.52 16.67
CA LYS A 96 2.70 11.27 16.74
C LYS A 96 2.50 12.70 17.25
N GLU A 97 1.40 13.37 16.88
CA GLU A 97 1.08 14.71 17.42
C GLU A 97 0.73 14.61 18.90
N LEU A 98 -0.11 13.64 19.29
CA LEU A 98 -0.44 13.39 20.71
C LEU A 98 0.81 13.11 21.56
N LYS A 99 1.77 12.35 21.03
CA LYS A 99 3.03 12.09 21.74
C LYS A 99 3.83 13.37 22.04
N LYS A 100 3.77 14.38 21.17
CA LYS A 100 4.39 15.70 21.44
C LYS A 100 3.69 16.44 22.60
N GLU A 101 2.40 16.16 22.78
CA GLU A 101 1.58 16.66 23.89
C GLU A 101 1.70 15.81 25.17
N GLY A 102 2.59 14.79 25.17
CA GLY A 102 2.75 13.84 26.28
C GLY A 102 1.59 12.86 26.46
N LYS A 103 0.74 12.68 25.44
CA LYS A 103 -0.47 11.87 25.48
C LYS A 103 -0.42 10.70 24.50
N THR A 104 -1.23 9.69 24.79
CA THR A 104 -1.54 8.56 23.91
C THR A 104 -3.00 8.63 23.45
N ARG A 105 -3.39 7.83 22.46
CA ARG A 105 -4.80 7.71 22.07
C ARG A 105 -5.68 7.16 23.20
N PHE A 106 -5.12 6.31 24.06
CA PHE A 106 -5.85 5.71 25.17
C PHE A 106 -6.23 6.73 26.25
N ASP A 107 -5.39 7.77 26.44
CA ASP A 107 -5.70 8.86 27.39
C ASP A 107 -6.86 9.72 26.88
N LEU A 108 -7.05 9.83 25.56
CA LEU A 108 -8.19 10.55 24.98
C LEU A 108 -9.48 9.70 24.98
N GLY A 109 -9.37 8.39 24.81
CA GLY A 109 -10.49 7.52 24.46
C GLY A 109 -10.90 7.65 22.99
N ARG A 110 -11.69 6.68 22.51
CA ARG A 110 -12.00 6.50 21.09
C ARG A 110 -12.72 7.68 20.45
N GLU A 111 -13.74 8.21 21.12
CA GLU A 111 -14.56 9.31 20.57
C GLU A 111 -13.75 10.59 20.38
N LYS A 112 -13.09 11.07 21.43
CA LYS A 112 -12.25 12.27 21.37
C LYS A 112 -11.08 12.12 20.39
N PHE A 113 -10.53 10.90 20.28
CA PHE A 113 -9.51 10.63 19.27
C PHE A 113 -10.07 10.77 17.86
N ARG A 114 -11.25 10.21 17.57
CA ARG A 114 -11.94 10.35 16.26
C ARG A 114 -12.26 11.81 15.95
N GLU A 115 -12.75 12.58 16.89
CA GLU A 115 -12.97 14.03 16.75
C GLU A 115 -11.67 14.75 16.36
N ARG A 116 -10.55 14.43 17.02
CA ARG A 116 -9.24 15.00 16.69
C ARG A 116 -8.81 14.66 15.25
N VAL A 117 -9.11 13.46 14.78
CA VAL A 117 -8.83 13.06 13.40
C VAL A 117 -9.73 13.79 12.42
N TRP A 118 -11.01 14.03 12.73
CA TRP A 118 -11.90 14.85 11.90
C TRP A 118 -11.41 16.30 11.80
N GLN A 119 -11.00 16.92 12.90
CA GLN A 119 -10.37 18.27 12.89
C GLN A 119 -9.12 18.29 12.01
N TRP A 120 -8.31 17.27 12.10
CA TRP A 120 -7.14 17.10 11.23
C TRP A 120 -7.52 16.99 9.76
N LYS A 121 -8.55 16.20 9.43
CA LYS A 121 -9.09 16.06 8.07
C LYS A 121 -9.55 17.40 7.52
N GLU A 122 -10.30 18.18 8.29
CA GLU A 122 -10.74 19.51 7.84
C GLU A 122 -9.54 20.41 7.49
N LYS A 123 -8.54 20.44 8.36
CA LYS A 123 -7.34 21.23 8.12
C LYS A 123 -6.56 20.76 6.89
N TYR A 124 -6.13 19.51 6.87
CA TYR A 124 -5.21 19.02 5.84
C TYR A 124 -5.89 18.66 4.53
N GLY A 125 -7.17 18.27 4.57
CA GLY A 125 -7.96 18.11 3.36
C GLY A 125 -8.06 19.41 2.57
N ASN A 126 -8.35 20.52 3.24
CA ASN A 126 -8.40 21.84 2.60
C ASN A 126 -7.01 22.29 2.09
N ILE A 127 -5.95 22.12 2.89
CA ILE A 127 -4.57 22.43 2.44
C ILE A 127 -4.23 21.69 1.15
N ILE A 128 -4.54 20.40 1.05
CA ILE A 128 -4.27 19.58 -0.14
C ILE A 128 -5.01 20.14 -1.37
N LEU A 129 -6.30 20.47 -1.22
CA LEU A 129 -7.09 21.03 -2.31
C LEU A 129 -6.58 22.40 -2.76
N ASP A 130 -6.18 23.24 -1.81
CA ASP A 130 -5.62 24.57 -2.10
C ASP A 130 -4.23 24.45 -2.77
N GLN A 131 -3.40 23.50 -2.36
CA GLN A 131 -2.14 23.21 -3.03
C GLN A 131 -2.33 22.76 -4.48
N LEU A 132 -3.37 21.94 -4.76
CA LEU A 132 -3.73 21.55 -6.13
C LEU A 132 -4.21 22.76 -6.96
N LYS A 133 -4.99 23.67 -6.37
CA LYS A 133 -5.38 24.94 -7.02
C LYS A 133 -4.16 25.80 -7.32
N LYS A 134 -3.25 25.96 -6.36
CA LYS A 134 -1.99 26.71 -6.53
C LYS A 134 -1.08 26.09 -7.60
N LEU A 135 -1.09 24.77 -7.74
CA LEU A 135 -0.42 24.10 -8.85
C LEU A 135 -1.10 24.35 -10.21
N GLY A 136 -2.29 24.96 -10.22
CA GLY A 136 -3.05 25.29 -11.43
C GLY A 136 -3.92 24.15 -11.96
N CYS A 137 -4.28 23.18 -11.12
CA CYS A 137 -5.12 22.03 -11.52
C CYS A 137 -6.54 22.47 -11.89
N SER A 138 -7.03 22.02 -13.06
CA SER A 138 -8.35 22.37 -13.58
C SER A 138 -9.44 21.34 -13.23
N CYS A 139 -9.47 20.92 -11.95
CA CYS A 139 -10.47 19.98 -11.42
C CYS A 139 -11.86 20.61 -11.31
N ASP A 140 -12.87 19.77 -11.39
CA ASP A 140 -14.24 20.16 -10.99
C ASP A 140 -14.37 20.16 -9.46
N TRP A 141 -14.08 21.30 -8.85
CA TRP A 141 -14.07 21.47 -7.40
C TRP A 141 -15.46 21.31 -6.76
N SER A 142 -16.53 21.40 -7.55
CA SER A 142 -17.90 21.20 -7.06
C SER A 142 -18.21 19.71 -6.80
N ARG A 143 -17.42 18.80 -7.38
CA ARG A 143 -17.52 17.34 -7.21
C ARG A 143 -16.43 16.76 -6.32
N THR A 144 -15.83 17.57 -5.45
CA THR A 144 -14.79 17.09 -4.51
C THR A 144 -15.35 16.00 -3.60
N ARG A 145 -14.62 14.87 -3.48
CA ARG A 145 -15.03 13.73 -2.65
C ARG A 145 -14.01 13.41 -1.55
N PHE A 146 -14.49 12.77 -0.52
CA PHE A 146 -13.69 12.21 0.56
C PHE A 146 -14.10 10.76 0.80
N THR A 147 -13.13 9.85 0.95
CA THR A 147 -13.42 8.40 1.07
C THR A 147 -14.21 8.00 2.33
N MET A 148 -14.54 8.95 3.22
CA MET A 148 -15.45 8.76 4.34
C MET A 148 -16.60 9.77 4.34
N ASP A 149 -16.92 10.43 3.22
CA ASP A 149 -18.16 11.19 3.13
C ASP A 149 -19.37 10.24 3.20
N ARG A 150 -20.55 10.80 3.47
CA ARG A 150 -21.77 10.04 3.72
C ARG A 150 -22.11 9.08 2.57
N GLU A 151 -22.08 9.57 1.34
CA GLU A 151 -22.44 8.79 0.15
C GLU A 151 -21.38 7.71 -0.13
N TYR A 152 -20.11 8.07 0.05
CA TYR A 152 -19.02 7.12 -0.10
C TYR A 152 -19.10 6.00 0.96
N SER A 153 -19.40 6.34 2.20
CA SER A 153 -19.59 5.36 3.29
C SER A 153 -20.76 4.40 3.00
N LYS A 154 -21.83 4.88 2.37
CA LYS A 154 -22.93 4.03 1.89
C LYS A 154 -22.42 3.03 0.85
N ALA A 155 -21.62 3.47 -0.12
CA ALA A 155 -21.02 2.60 -1.12
C ALA A 155 -20.15 1.51 -0.48
N VAL A 156 -19.28 1.88 0.46
CA VAL A 156 -18.43 0.92 1.19
C VAL A 156 -19.26 -0.13 1.92
N LYS A 157 -20.30 0.28 2.63
CA LYS A 157 -21.22 -0.63 3.33
C LYS A 157 -21.91 -1.58 2.34
N THR A 158 -22.39 -1.06 1.23
CA THR A 158 -23.07 -1.86 0.18
C THR A 158 -22.12 -2.89 -0.42
N ALA A 159 -20.87 -2.49 -0.74
CA ALA A 159 -19.86 -3.41 -1.28
C ALA A 159 -19.50 -4.53 -0.29
N PHE A 160 -19.35 -4.19 0.99
CA PHE A 160 -19.09 -5.19 2.02
C PHE A 160 -20.23 -6.21 2.12
N LEU A 161 -21.47 -5.75 2.22
CA LEU A 161 -22.64 -6.62 2.34
C LEU A 161 -22.80 -7.52 1.10
N HIS A 162 -22.57 -7.00 -0.09
CA HIS A 162 -22.58 -7.78 -1.33
C HIS A 162 -21.56 -8.93 -1.31
N TYR A 163 -20.29 -8.64 -0.99
CA TYR A 163 -19.26 -9.68 -0.89
C TYR A 163 -19.56 -10.69 0.24
N TYR A 164 -20.13 -10.23 1.34
CA TYR A 164 -20.54 -11.10 2.43
C TYR A 164 -21.67 -12.05 2.04
N GLN A 165 -22.71 -11.55 1.40
CA GLN A 165 -23.84 -12.35 0.92
C GLN A 165 -23.43 -13.38 -0.13
N LYS A 166 -22.41 -13.07 -0.95
CA LYS A 166 -21.80 -14.03 -1.88
C LYS A 166 -20.93 -15.09 -1.19
N GLY A 167 -20.73 -15.02 0.14
CA GLY A 167 -19.84 -15.91 0.86
C GLY A 167 -18.34 -15.70 0.54
N TRP A 168 -17.99 -14.55 -0.02
CA TRP A 168 -16.60 -14.18 -0.30
C TRP A 168 -15.93 -13.52 0.89
N ILE A 169 -16.66 -12.80 1.72
CA ILE A 169 -16.17 -12.34 3.01
C ILE A 169 -16.50 -13.39 4.08
N TYR A 170 -15.50 -13.74 4.88
CA TYR A 170 -15.63 -14.66 5.99
C TYR A 170 -14.76 -14.21 7.17
N ARG A 171 -15.09 -14.70 8.36
CA ARG A 171 -14.30 -14.53 9.57
C ARG A 171 -13.54 -15.81 9.87
N GLY A 172 -12.25 -15.72 10.19
CA GLY A 172 -11.43 -16.89 10.49
C GLY A 172 -10.20 -16.55 11.27
N GLU A 173 -9.67 -17.54 11.97
CA GLU A 173 -8.41 -17.45 12.67
C GLU A 173 -7.27 -17.93 11.75
N ARG A 174 -6.34 -17.05 11.48
CA ARG A 174 -5.15 -17.32 10.66
C ARG A 174 -3.95 -16.54 11.18
N PRO A 175 -2.72 -17.01 10.93
CA PRO A 175 -1.55 -16.17 11.16
C PRO A 175 -1.61 -14.95 10.23
N VAL A 176 -1.47 -13.78 10.81
CA VAL A 176 -1.44 -12.49 10.10
C VAL A 176 -0.20 -11.71 10.50
N ASN A 177 0.28 -10.88 9.59
CA ASN A 177 1.28 -9.89 9.94
C ASN A 177 0.67 -8.86 10.88
N PHE A 178 1.25 -8.68 12.04
CA PHE A 178 0.73 -7.80 13.10
C PHE A 178 1.81 -6.83 13.58
N CYS A 179 1.48 -5.56 13.66
CA CYS A 179 2.39 -4.55 14.20
C CYS A 179 2.17 -4.36 15.70
N PRO A 180 3.14 -4.73 16.56
CA PRO A 180 2.98 -4.62 18.02
C PRO A 180 2.82 -3.19 18.52
N ARG A 181 3.41 -2.21 17.80
CA ARG A 181 3.28 -0.79 18.16
C ARG A 181 1.95 -0.20 17.70
N CYS A 182 1.53 -0.47 16.46
CA CYS A 182 0.26 0.05 15.92
C CYS A 182 -0.95 -0.74 16.44
N GLN A 183 -0.73 -1.93 17.04
CA GLN A 183 -1.75 -2.84 17.55
C GLN A 183 -2.80 -3.19 16.50
N THR A 184 -2.33 -3.55 15.29
CA THR A 184 -3.21 -3.90 14.17
C THR A 184 -2.53 -4.85 13.19
N SER A 185 -3.37 -5.65 12.51
CA SER A 185 -2.97 -6.45 11.37
C SER A 185 -2.54 -5.58 10.18
N LEU A 186 -1.65 -6.11 9.36
CA LEU A 186 -1.13 -5.50 8.13
C LEU A 186 -1.29 -6.48 6.96
N SER A 187 -1.55 -5.96 5.77
CA SER A 187 -1.42 -6.73 4.54
C SER A 187 0.05 -6.87 4.13
N ASP A 188 0.38 -7.87 3.31
CA ASP A 188 1.76 -8.11 2.85
C ASP A 188 2.37 -6.88 2.14
N LEU A 189 1.53 -6.06 1.51
CA LEU A 189 1.94 -4.85 0.80
C LEU A 189 2.17 -3.62 1.73
N GLU A 190 1.90 -3.77 3.02
CA GLU A 190 2.13 -2.76 4.07
C GLU A 190 3.40 -3.06 4.89
N ILE A 191 4.25 -3.96 4.36
CA ILE A 191 5.48 -4.41 5.00
C ILE A 191 6.68 -3.98 4.18
N GLU A 192 7.66 -3.40 4.83
CA GLU A 192 8.98 -3.11 4.26
C GLU A 192 10.01 -4.10 4.82
N TYR A 193 10.78 -4.72 3.94
CA TYR A 193 11.83 -5.64 4.36
C TYR A 193 13.16 -4.90 4.44
N LYS A 194 13.85 -5.04 5.59
CA LYS A 194 15.16 -4.43 5.82
C LYS A 194 16.20 -5.51 6.07
N GLU A 195 17.26 -5.51 5.27
CA GLU A 195 18.38 -6.40 5.52
C GLU A 195 19.18 -5.90 6.73
N GLU A 196 19.38 -6.78 7.71
CA GLU A 196 20.17 -6.53 8.91
C GLU A 196 21.13 -7.69 9.14
N LYS A 197 22.26 -7.41 9.82
CA LYS A 197 23.17 -8.46 10.32
C LYS A 197 22.45 -9.21 11.44
N GLY A 198 22.35 -10.51 11.31
CA GLY A 198 21.72 -11.39 12.28
C GLY A 198 22.49 -12.69 12.44
N LYS A 199 21.87 -13.68 13.05
CA LYS A 199 22.45 -14.98 13.30
C LYS A 199 21.49 -16.09 12.89
N LEU A 200 22.05 -17.23 12.54
CA LEU A 200 21.31 -18.46 12.33
C LEU A 200 21.79 -19.45 13.40
N TRP A 201 20.84 -19.95 14.18
CA TRP A 201 21.08 -20.88 15.27
C TRP A 201 20.75 -22.29 14.82
N TYR A 202 21.68 -23.23 15.03
CA TYR A 202 21.53 -24.64 14.72
C TYR A 202 21.20 -25.39 16.00
N ILE A 203 19.98 -25.95 16.07
CA ILE A 203 19.40 -26.53 17.27
C ILE A 203 19.20 -28.03 17.06
N ARG A 204 19.60 -28.83 18.04
CA ARG A 204 19.45 -30.29 18.08
C ARG A 204 18.06 -30.67 18.60
N TYR A 205 17.27 -31.34 17.80
CA TYR A 205 16.00 -31.95 18.18
C TYR A 205 16.21 -33.43 18.40
N PRO A 206 16.16 -33.96 19.65
CA PRO A 206 16.36 -35.38 19.92
C PRO A 206 15.34 -36.25 19.19
N LEU A 207 15.79 -37.29 18.49
CA LEU A 207 14.91 -38.28 17.88
C LEU A 207 14.31 -39.15 18.98
N LYS A 208 13.00 -39.42 18.89
CA LYS A 208 12.36 -40.40 19.77
C LYS A 208 12.95 -41.80 19.48
N PRO A 209 13.36 -42.56 20.52
CA PRO A 209 13.84 -43.92 20.29
C PRO A 209 12.77 -44.79 19.59
N ILE A 210 13.15 -45.43 18.50
CA ILE A 210 12.27 -46.36 17.78
C ILE A 210 12.12 -47.60 18.62
N THR A 211 10.93 -47.86 19.12
CA THR A 211 10.62 -49.03 19.96
C THR A 211 10.29 -50.31 19.17
N SER A 212 10.21 -50.26 17.85
CA SER A 212 9.84 -51.39 16.99
C SER A 212 10.93 -51.82 15.98
N GLY A 213 11.23 -53.05 15.96
CA GLY A 213 12.14 -54.00 15.33
C GLY A 213 12.65 -53.88 13.92
N THR A 214 12.71 -52.72 13.27
CA THR A 214 13.26 -52.57 11.91
C THR A 214 14.54 -51.76 11.85
N ARG A 215 15.54 -52.14 12.65
CA ARG A 215 16.91 -51.58 12.50
C ARG A 215 17.62 -52.30 11.33
N ARG A 216 17.96 -51.52 10.29
CA ARG A 216 18.94 -52.02 9.31
C ARG A 216 20.30 -52.13 10.01
N ALA A 217 20.87 -53.35 9.97
CA ALA A 217 22.19 -53.62 10.53
C ALA A 217 23.25 -52.71 9.87
N GLY A 218 24.12 -52.07 10.68
CA GLY A 218 25.29 -51.33 10.21
C GLY A 218 25.17 -49.80 10.20
N VAL A 219 24.01 -49.19 10.49
CA VAL A 219 23.88 -47.72 10.54
C VAL A 219 23.83 -47.24 11.99
N LYS A 220 24.80 -46.43 12.43
CA LYS A 220 24.75 -45.74 13.75
C LYS A 220 23.48 -44.88 13.79
N PRO A 221 22.58 -45.05 14.77
CA PRO A 221 21.36 -44.24 14.86
C PRO A 221 21.71 -42.79 15.07
N LYS A 222 21.15 -41.89 14.26
CA LYS A 222 21.17 -40.46 14.58
C LYS A 222 20.36 -40.27 15.86
N THR A 223 20.97 -39.62 16.85
CA THR A 223 20.32 -39.34 18.13
C THR A 223 19.52 -38.05 18.12
N PHE A 224 19.75 -37.18 17.13
CA PHE A 224 19.08 -35.89 16.96
C PHE A 224 19.02 -35.48 15.48
N LEU A 225 18.06 -34.62 15.17
CA LEU A 225 17.94 -33.89 13.92
C LEU A 225 18.31 -32.43 14.19
N VAL A 226 19.19 -31.83 13.36
CA VAL A 226 19.60 -30.43 13.51
C VAL A 226 18.77 -29.55 12.60
N VAL A 227 18.21 -28.49 13.18
CA VAL A 227 17.39 -27.48 12.47
C VAL A 227 18.09 -26.13 12.59
N ALA A 228 18.12 -25.36 11.50
CA ALA A 228 18.65 -23.99 11.47
C ALA A 228 17.51 -22.97 11.49
N THR A 229 17.54 -22.01 12.42
CA THR A 229 16.52 -20.97 12.54
C THR A 229 17.10 -19.59 12.83
N ALA A 230 16.49 -18.54 12.29
CA ALA A 230 16.77 -17.15 12.65
C ALA A 230 15.90 -16.66 13.82
N ARG A 231 14.90 -17.47 14.24
CA ARG A 231 13.94 -17.12 15.29
C ARG A 231 13.77 -18.25 16.34
N PRO A 232 14.79 -18.46 17.20
CA PRO A 232 14.72 -19.52 18.22
C PRO A 232 13.52 -19.38 19.18
N GLU A 233 13.08 -18.14 19.48
CA GLU A 233 11.96 -17.87 20.37
C GLU A 233 10.64 -18.50 19.90
N THR A 234 10.44 -18.63 18.59
CA THR A 234 9.20 -19.24 18.07
C THR A 234 9.20 -20.75 18.14
N MET A 235 10.35 -21.41 18.38
CA MET A 235 10.43 -22.87 18.46
C MET A 235 9.52 -23.49 19.52
N LEU A 236 9.19 -22.73 20.55
CA LEU A 236 8.28 -23.20 21.60
C LEU A 236 6.87 -23.51 21.06
N GLY A 237 6.52 -22.98 19.89
CA GLY A 237 5.29 -23.25 19.15
C GLY A 237 5.41 -24.25 18.01
N ASP A 238 6.54 -24.95 17.87
CA ASP A 238 6.73 -25.91 16.76
C ASP A 238 5.78 -27.09 16.88
N THR A 239 5.23 -27.50 15.74
CA THR A 239 4.29 -28.63 15.65
C THR A 239 4.77 -29.72 14.69
N ALA A 240 5.84 -29.47 13.93
CA ALA A 240 6.52 -30.48 13.11
C ALA A 240 7.95 -30.02 12.77
N ILE A 241 8.75 -30.95 12.24
CA ILE A 241 9.91 -30.65 11.42
C ILE A 241 9.57 -31.03 9.98
N ALA A 242 9.82 -30.12 9.03
CA ALA A 242 9.61 -30.39 7.61
C ALA A 242 10.94 -30.63 6.88
N VAL A 243 10.94 -31.58 5.95
CA VAL A 243 12.07 -31.91 5.08
C VAL A 243 11.59 -32.01 3.62
N ASN A 244 12.47 -31.78 2.66
CA ASN A 244 12.08 -31.94 1.26
C ASN A 244 11.97 -33.45 0.91
N PRO A 245 10.88 -33.93 0.27
CA PRO A 245 10.68 -35.33 -0.07
C PRO A 245 11.78 -35.88 -1.00
N LYS A 246 12.48 -35.04 -1.75
CA LYS A 246 13.60 -35.43 -2.62
C LYS A 246 14.95 -35.44 -1.90
N ASP A 247 15.02 -35.02 -0.64
CA ASP A 247 16.26 -34.99 0.12
C ASP A 247 16.57 -36.37 0.71
N LYS A 248 17.52 -37.06 0.10
CA LYS A 248 17.94 -38.42 0.50
C LYS A 248 18.45 -38.48 1.95
N ARG A 249 18.95 -37.37 2.52
CA ARG A 249 19.50 -37.33 3.90
C ARG A 249 18.45 -37.62 4.96
N TYR A 250 17.18 -37.34 4.69
CA TYR A 250 16.08 -37.43 5.64
C TYR A 250 14.99 -38.44 5.26
N LYS A 251 15.13 -39.12 4.11
CA LYS A 251 14.09 -40.04 3.60
C LYS A 251 13.64 -41.08 4.63
N ASN A 252 14.57 -41.62 5.40
CA ASN A 252 14.28 -42.65 6.43
C ASN A 252 13.76 -42.08 7.76
N LEU A 253 13.69 -40.76 7.89
CA LEU A 253 13.19 -40.07 9.09
C LEU A 253 11.78 -39.51 8.89
N ILE A 254 11.24 -39.53 7.67
CA ILE A 254 9.88 -39.07 7.38
C ILE A 254 8.89 -40.02 8.08
N GLY A 255 7.98 -39.42 8.88
CA GLY A 255 7.01 -40.15 9.72
C GLY A 255 7.50 -40.44 11.13
N GLU A 256 8.81 -40.33 11.39
CA GLU A 256 9.36 -40.41 12.74
C GLU A 256 9.03 -39.17 13.56
N LYS A 257 9.27 -39.25 14.87
CA LYS A 257 9.05 -38.14 15.81
C LYS A 257 10.35 -37.64 16.41
N VAL A 258 10.38 -36.33 16.65
CA VAL A 258 11.39 -35.67 17.48
C VAL A 258 10.78 -35.11 18.76
N ILE A 259 11.60 -34.91 19.77
CA ILE A 259 11.22 -34.26 21.01
C ILE A 259 11.58 -32.78 20.89
N LEU A 260 10.58 -31.91 21.01
CA LEU A 260 10.77 -30.46 20.97
C LEU A 260 11.60 -30.02 22.19
N PRO A 261 12.77 -29.40 22.00
CA PRO A 261 13.61 -28.93 23.10
C PRO A 261 12.84 -27.99 24.05
N LEU A 262 13.23 -27.98 25.33
CA LEU A 262 12.69 -27.14 26.40
C LEU A 262 11.21 -27.39 26.77
N ILE A 263 10.39 -27.93 25.88
CA ILE A 263 8.95 -28.24 26.10
C ILE A 263 8.70 -29.75 26.29
N LYS A 264 9.57 -30.60 25.75
CA LYS A 264 9.45 -32.06 25.74
C LYS A 264 8.21 -32.63 25.00
N ARG A 265 7.58 -31.81 24.12
CA ARG A 265 6.48 -32.26 23.27
C ARG A 265 7.01 -33.09 22.09
N GLU A 266 6.33 -34.19 21.77
CA GLU A 266 6.60 -34.97 20.57
C GLU A 266 6.00 -34.30 19.34
N ILE A 267 6.80 -34.11 18.28
CA ILE A 267 6.35 -33.56 17.02
C ILE A 267 6.84 -34.42 15.84
N PRO A 268 6.03 -34.58 14.78
CA PRO A 268 6.36 -35.44 13.63
C PRO A 268 7.39 -34.79 12.69
N ILE A 269 8.08 -35.63 11.94
CA ILE A 269 8.87 -35.22 10.76
C ILE A 269 8.01 -35.44 9.52
N VAL A 270 7.70 -34.36 8.78
CA VAL A 270 6.84 -34.38 7.59
C VAL A 270 7.62 -34.05 6.33
N ALA A 271 7.14 -34.54 5.18
CA ALA A 271 7.75 -34.26 3.89
C ALA A 271 6.98 -33.17 3.14
N ASP A 272 7.60 -32.01 2.89
CA ASP A 272 6.95 -30.94 2.16
C ASP A 272 7.85 -30.32 1.09
N ARG A 273 7.28 -30.04 -0.09
CA ARG A 273 8.00 -29.50 -1.26
C ARG A 273 8.41 -28.04 -1.10
N LEU A 274 7.83 -27.30 -0.15
CA LEU A 274 8.20 -25.92 0.14
C LEU A 274 9.55 -25.79 0.83
N VAL A 275 10.08 -26.89 1.40
CA VAL A 275 11.38 -26.88 2.06
C VAL A 275 12.50 -26.84 1.02
N ASP A 276 13.37 -25.84 1.13
CA ASP A 276 14.59 -25.77 0.34
C ASP A 276 15.67 -26.67 0.97
N PRO A 277 16.11 -27.77 0.31
CA PRO A 277 17.11 -28.68 0.84
C PRO A 277 18.50 -28.07 1.00
N LYS A 278 18.73 -26.89 0.42
CA LYS A 278 20.03 -26.17 0.48
C LYS A 278 20.07 -25.15 1.62
N PHE A 279 18.93 -24.79 2.18
CA PHE A 279 18.86 -23.83 3.28
C PHE A 279 19.20 -24.48 4.61
N GLY A 280 20.19 -23.94 5.33
CA GLY A 280 20.61 -24.44 6.65
C GLY A 280 21.04 -25.90 6.60
N THR A 281 20.28 -26.76 7.28
CA THR A 281 20.49 -28.22 7.27
C THR A 281 19.62 -28.94 6.24
N GLY A 282 18.66 -28.25 5.60
CA GLY A 282 17.60 -28.84 4.78
C GLY A 282 16.43 -29.41 5.59
N ALA A 283 16.49 -29.34 6.92
CA ALA A 283 15.38 -29.58 7.84
C ALA A 283 14.94 -28.25 8.48
N VAL A 284 13.66 -27.98 8.44
CA VAL A 284 13.07 -26.70 8.90
C VAL A 284 12.04 -26.98 9.99
N LYS A 285 12.10 -26.23 11.08
CA LYS A 285 11.04 -26.25 12.10
C LYS A 285 9.76 -25.67 11.52
N VAL A 286 8.61 -26.22 11.87
CA VAL A 286 7.30 -25.74 11.43
C VAL A 286 6.55 -25.14 12.59
N THR A 287 6.40 -23.81 12.56
CA THR A 287 5.69 -23.02 13.57
C THR A 287 4.49 -22.30 12.94
N PRO A 288 3.37 -22.96 12.72
CA PRO A 288 2.25 -22.43 11.91
C PRO A 288 1.67 -21.11 12.45
N GLY A 289 1.76 -20.89 13.76
CA GLY A 289 1.30 -19.64 14.38
C GLY A 289 2.18 -18.42 14.10
N HIS A 290 3.45 -18.62 13.69
CA HIS A 290 4.43 -17.54 13.65
C HIS A 290 5.21 -17.43 12.33
N ASP A 291 4.82 -18.21 11.32
CA ASP A 291 5.33 -18.13 9.95
C ASP A 291 4.24 -18.48 8.94
N LEU A 292 4.07 -17.65 7.90
CA LEU A 292 3.02 -17.83 6.89
C LEU A 292 3.29 -19.05 5.97
N LYS A 293 4.56 -19.42 5.73
CA LYS A 293 4.90 -20.60 4.94
C LYS A 293 4.68 -21.87 5.77
N ASP A 294 5.03 -21.82 7.04
CA ASP A 294 4.78 -22.92 7.97
C ASP A 294 3.28 -23.18 8.14
N TYR A 295 2.46 -22.13 8.10
CA TYR A 295 1.00 -22.26 8.07
C TYR A 295 0.51 -22.96 6.79
N GLU A 296 1.10 -22.70 5.63
CA GLU A 296 0.77 -23.42 4.40
C GLU A 296 1.15 -24.92 4.50
N ILE A 297 2.28 -25.24 5.14
CA ILE A 297 2.68 -26.61 5.44
C ILE A 297 1.66 -27.25 6.39
N SER A 298 1.26 -26.54 7.45
CA SER A 298 0.31 -27.08 8.44
C SER A 298 -1.03 -27.45 7.84
N LEU A 299 -1.55 -26.69 6.89
CA LEU A 299 -2.81 -27.00 6.19
C LEU A 299 -2.72 -28.30 5.39
N ARG A 300 -1.55 -28.62 4.79
CA ARG A 300 -1.36 -29.87 4.02
C ARG A 300 -1.16 -31.09 4.90
N HIS A 301 -0.60 -30.89 6.07
CA HIS A 301 -0.24 -31.96 7.01
C HIS A 301 -1.14 -32.02 8.26
N ASN A 302 -2.21 -31.23 8.29
CA ASN A 302 -3.16 -31.14 9.42
C ASN A 302 -2.45 -30.91 10.78
N LEU A 303 -1.49 -29.97 10.82
CA LEU A 303 -0.74 -29.64 12.03
C LEU A 303 -1.44 -28.54 12.84
N ALA A 304 -1.32 -28.61 14.16
CA ALA A 304 -1.87 -27.62 15.06
C ALA A 304 -1.20 -26.25 14.88
N MET A 305 -1.96 -25.16 15.09
CA MET A 305 -1.47 -23.80 15.14
C MET A 305 -1.37 -23.34 16.60
N ILE A 306 -0.14 -23.18 17.11
CA ILE A 306 0.13 -22.81 18.49
C ILE A 306 0.62 -21.37 18.55
N LYS A 307 -0.05 -20.53 19.36
CA LYS A 307 0.32 -19.14 19.61
C LYS A 307 1.29 -19.07 20.79
N VAL A 308 2.50 -18.56 20.56
CA VAL A 308 3.51 -18.34 21.61
C VAL A 308 4.00 -16.90 21.69
N ILE A 309 3.49 -16.01 20.84
CA ILE A 309 3.74 -14.56 20.87
C ILE A 309 2.39 -13.85 20.79
N ASP A 310 2.19 -12.85 21.66
CA ASP A 310 0.97 -12.05 21.72
C ASP A 310 1.02 -10.80 20.82
N GLU A 311 -0.05 -9.99 20.83
CA GLU A 311 -0.20 -8.76 20.05
C GLU A 311 0.79 -7.67 20.45
N LYS A 312 1.41 -7.77 21.64
CA LYS A 312 2.43 -6.83 22.15
C LYS A 312 3.86 -7.33 21.91
N ALA A 313 4.04 -8.38 21.13
CA ALA A 313 5.31 -9.07 20.90
C ALA A 313 5.94 -9.64 22.18
N LYS A 314 5.10 -10.12 23.11
CA LYS A 314 5.52 -10.82 24.34
C LYS A 314 5.22 -12.30 24.22
N MET A 315 6.07 -13.09 24.85
CA MET A 315 5.88 -14.54 24.91
C MET A 315 4.63 -14.90 25.71
N THR A 316 3.80 -15.80 25.18
CA THR A 316 2.50 -16.17 25.76
C THR A 316 2.16 -17.64 25.51
N GLY A 317 0.99 -18.10 25.97
CA GLY A 317 0.47 -19.44 25.72
C GLY A 317 1.03 -20.52 26.65
N ASP A 318 0.91 -21.78 26.20
CA ASP A 318 1.39 -22.94 26.96
C ASP A 318 2.88 -23.17 26.72
N ILE A 319 3.69 -22.36 27.39
CA ILE A 319 5.16 -22.40 27.38
C ILE A 319 5.69 -22.34 28.82
N PRO A 320 6.94 -22.77 29.06
CA PRO A 320 7.53 -22.67 30.39
C PRO A 320 7.42 -21.25 30.97
N SER A 321 7.04 -21.16 32.24
CA SER A 321 6.77 -19.87 32.94
C SER A 321 7.94 -18.90 32.90
N ILE A 322 9.18 -19.43 32.86
CA ILE A 322 10.43 -18.64 32.76
C ILE A 322 10.56 -17.80 31.51
N TYR A 323 9.82 -18.11 30.43
CA TYR A 323 9.80 -17.36 29.17
C TYR A 323 8.54 -16.50 29.02
N ARG A 324 7.46 -16.81 29.75
CA ARG A 324 6.16 -16.13 29.62
C ARG A 324 6.26 -14.66 30.03
N GLY A 325 5.69 -13.76 29.22
CA GLY A 325 5.68 -12.32 29.45
C GLY A 325 6.96 -11.58 29.03
N LEU A 326 8.05 -12.29 28.71
CA LEU A 326 9.26 -11.68 28.16
C LEU A 326 9.01 -11.12 26.75
N GLU A 327 9.70 -10.05 26.38
CA GLU A 327 9.76 -9.61 24.99
C GLU A 327 10.49 -10.63 24.11
N THR A 328 10.13 -10.74 22.84
CA THR A 328 10.68 -11.75 21.93
C THR A 328 12.21 -11.77 21.87
N ILE A 329 12.86 -10.60 21.94
CA ILE A 329 14.34 -10.50 21.93
C ILE A 329 14.94 -11.02 23.23
N GLU A 330 14.33 -10.74 24.39
CA GLU A 330 14.77 -11.22 25.70
C GLU A 330 14.57 -12.73 25.81
N ALA A 331 13.41 -13.22 25.39
CA ALA A 331 13.10 -14.64 25.35
C ALA A 331 14.09 -15.41 24.46
N ARG A 332 14.45 -14.85 23.29
CA ARG A 332 15.46 -15.43 22.39
C ARG A 332 16.79 -15.65 23.09
N LYS A 333 17.30 -14.63 23.80
CA LYS A 333 18.57 -14.74 24.55
C LYS A 333 18.51 -15.87 25.57
N LYS A 334 17.48 -15.88 26.40
CA LYS A 334 17.29 -16.88 27.45
C LYS A 334 17.11 -18.31 26.91
N ILE A 335 16.36 -18.47 25.82
CA ILE A 335 16.20 -19.75 25.14
C ILE A 335 17.53 -20.28 24.60
N ILE A 336 18.37 -19.40 24.04
CA ILE A 336 19.69 -19.80 23.52
C ILE A 336 20.61 -20.23 24.67
N GLU A 337 20.64 -19.50 25.78
CA GLU A 337 21.40 -19.85 26.98
C GLU A 337 20.97 -21.22 27.55
N ASP A 338 19.67 -21.47 27.62
CA ASP A 338 19.14 -22.76 28.10
C ASP A 338 19.46 -23.91 27.10
N LEU A 339 19.36 -23.67 25.79
CA LEU A 339 19.75 -24.66 24.77
C LEU A 339 21.25 -24.99 24.85
N GLU A 340 22.10 -24.03 25.10
CA GLU A 340 23.53 -24.22 25.28
C GLU A 340 23.80 -25.03 26.55
N LYS A 341 23.19 -24.66 27.68
CA LYS A 341 23.29 -25.37 28.95
C LYS A 341 22.87 -26.85 28.85
N PHE A 342 21.85 -27.15 28.04
CA PHE A 342 21.38 -28.53 27.82
C PHE A 342 22.12 -29.27 26.69
N GLY A 343 23.16 -28.66 26.09
CA GLY A 343 23.91 -29.25 24.97
C GLY A 343 23.10 -29.42 23.68
N LEU A 344 22.01 -28.65 23.54
CA LEU A 344 21.11 -28.69 22.39
C LEU A 344 21.40 -27.63 21.33
N LEU A 345 22.33 -26.71 21.59
CA LEU A 345 22.83 -25.76 20.62
C LEU A 345 24.05 -26.35 19.89
N GLU A 346 23.92 -26.60 18.57
CA GLU A 346 24.99 -27.18 17.74
C GLU A 346 26.05 -26.15 17.37
N LYS A 347 25.61 -25.00 16.83
CA LYS A 347 26.47 -23.86 16.46
C LYS A 347 25.64 -22.60 16.22
N ILE A 348 26.35 -21.48 16.17
CA ILE A 348 25.81 -20.16 15.77
C ILE A 348 26.59 -19.68 14.55
N GLN A 349 25.89 -19.17 13.54
CA GLN A 349 26.47 -18.67 12.30
C GLN A 349 25.97 -17.26 12.02
N ASP A 350 26.86 -16.33 11.66
CA ASP A 350 26.46 -15.01 11.18
C ASP A 350 25.70 -15.14 9.86
N TYR A 351 24.59 -14.45 9.77
CA TYR A 351 23.67 -14.52 8.63
C TYR A 351 23.00 -13.19 8.37
N LYS A 352 22.80 -12.83 7.10
CA LYS A 352 22.00 -11.67 6.73
C LYS A 352 20.53 -12.03 6.80
N ILE A 353 19.76 -11.32 7.60
CA ILE A 353 18.34 -11.55 7.83
C ILE A 353 17.55 -10.42 7.20
N SER A 354 16.49 -10.76 6.47
CA SER A 354 15.50 -9.81 5.97
C SER A 354 14.39 -9.68 7.01
N ILE A 355 14.36 -8.56 7.73
CA ILE A 355 13.41 -8.31 8.83
C ILE A 355 12.20 -7.55 8.31
N PRO A 356 10.97 -8.07 8.49
CA PRO A 356 9.75 -7.36 8.13
C PRO A 356 9.51 -6.19 9.10
N LYS A 357 9.31 -5.00 8.56
CA LYS A 357 9.03 -3.77 9.30
C LYS A 357 7.68 -3.19 8.88
N CYS A 358 6.96 -2.62 9.81
CA CYS A 358 5.76 -1.86 9.51
C CYS A 358 6.11 -0.62 8.67
N TYR A 359 5.52 -0.48 7.50
CA TYR A 359 5.79 0.64 6.58
C TYR A 359 5.50 2.03 7.17
N ARG A 360 4.76 2.11 8.29
CA ARG A 360 4.36 3.38 8.93
C ARG A 360 5.18 3.74 10.15
N CYS A 361 5.50 2.77 11.00
CA CYS A 361 6.20 3.04 12.26
C CYS A 361 7.58 2.40 12.33
N LEU A 362 7.97 1.60 11.33
CA LEU A 362 9.25 0.89 11.21
C LEU A 362 9.52 -0.14 12.34
N THR A 363 8.53 -0.43 13.16
CA THR A 363 8.61 -1.49 14.17
C THR A 363 8.64 -2.86 13.49
N THR A 364 9.41 -3.79 14.03
CA THR A 364 9.44 -5.19 13.58
C THR A 364 8.05 -5.79 13.73
N ILE A 365 7.61 -6.50 12.70
CA ILE A 365 6.30 -7.15 12.63
C ILE A 365 6.42 -8.55 13.20
N GLU A 366 5.40 -8.99 13.93
CA GLU A 366 5.21 -10.36 14.33
C GLU A 366 4.13 -11.02 13.46
N VAL A 367 4.33 -12.28 13.12
CA VAL A 367 3.25 -13.11 12.56
C VAL A 367 2.57 -13.80 13.72
N ILE A 368 1.26 -13.57 13.92
CA ILE A 368 0.51 -14.11 15.04
C ILE A 368 -0.86 -14.66 14.60
N PRO A 369 -1.37 -15.74 15.21
CA PRO A 369 -2.76 -16.16 15.04
C PRO A 369 -3.71 -15.07 15.51
N SER A 370 -4.66 -14.72 14.66
CA SER A 370 -5.65 -13.69 14.99
C SER A 370 -6.96 -13.92 14.25
N GLN A 371 -8.05 -13.65 14.95
CA GLN A 371 -9.40 -13.72 14.39
C GLN A 371 -9.68 -12.46 13.56
N GLN A 372 -9.72 -12.60 12.25
CA GLN A 372 -9.81 -11.48 11.30
C GLN A 372 -10.93 -11.71 10.27
N TRP A 373 -11.30 -10.65 9.57
CA TRP A 373 -12.15 -10.71 8.40
C TRP A 373 -11.30 -10.80 7.13
N PHE A 374 -11.67 -11.73 6.25
CA PHE A 374 -10.96 -12.00 5.00
C PHE A 374 -11.89 -11.92 3.81
N LEU A 375 -11.39 -11.42 2.69
CA LEU A 375 -12.02 -11.48 1.37
C LEU A 375 -11.31 -12.54 0.53
N LYS A 376 -12.07 -13.51 0.00
CA LYS A 376 -11.58 -14.52 -0.95
C LYS A 376 -11.19 -13.83 -2.25
N MET A 377 -9.94 -13.98 -2.67
CA MET A 377 -9.38 -13.19 -3.78
C MET A 377 -9.27 -13.96 -5.09
N LYS A 378 -9.34 -15.30 -5.08
CA LYS A 378 -9.03 -16.13 -6.24
C LYS A 378 -9.85 -15.81 -7.48
N ASP A 379 -11.17 -15.67 -7.33
CA ASP A 379 -12.06 -15.42 -8.47
C ASP A 379 -12.00 -13.95 -8.91
N LEU A 380 -11.87 -13.03 -7.98
CA LEU A 380 -11.63 -11.60 -8.25
C LEU A 380 -10.32 -11.39 -9.03
N ALA A 381 -9.27 -12.12 -8.67
CA ALA A 381 -7.99 -12.07 -9.38
C ALA A 381 -8.10 -12.56 -10.83
N LYS A 382 -8.83 -13.66 -11.07
CA LYS A 382 -9.08 -14.18 -12.43
C LYS A 382 -9.81 -13.15 -13.31
N MET A 383 -10.80 -12.42 -12.73
CA MET A 383 -11.52 -11.37 -13.45
C MET A 383 -10.55 -10.26 -13.89
N ALA A 384 -9.71 -9.74 -12.99
CA ALA A 384 -8.74 -8.70 -13.31
C ALA A 384 -7.71 -9.17 -14.34
N GLU A 385 -7.18 -10.40 -14.17
CA GLU A 385 -6.20 -10.98 -15.08
C GLU A 385 -6.73 -11.09 -16.51
N LYS A 386 -7.96 -11.58 -16.67
CA LYS A 386 -8.65 -11.74 -17.97
C LYS A 386 -8.72 -10.40 -18.71
N GLU A 387 -9.09 -9.33 -18.02
CA GLU A 387 -9.28 -8.02 -18.64
C GLU A 387 -7.96 -7.38 -19.12
N VAL A 388 -6.91 -7.49 -18.33
CA VAL A 388 -5.60 -6.97 -18.73
C VAL A 388 -4.99 -7.83 -19.85
N LYS A 389 -5.08 -9.16 -19.78
CA LYS A 389 -4.61 -10.07 -20.85
C LYS A 389 -5.32 -9.83 -22.19
N SER A 390 -6.60 -9.48 -22.17
CA SER A 390 -7.36 -9.18 -23.38
C SER A 390 -7.00 -7.84 -24.03
N GLY A 391 -6.16 -7.01 -23.37
CA GLY A 391 -5.77 -5.68 -23.85
C GLY A 391 -6.88 -4.63 -23.72
N ARG A 392 -7.99 -4.94 -23.04
CA ARG A 392 -9.05 -3.95 -22.76
C ARG A 392 -8.63 -2.92 -21.73
N ILE A 393 -7.69 -3.26 -20.85
CA ILE A 393 -6.96 -2.33 -19.99
C ILE A 393 -5.50 -2.32 -20.42
N LYS A 394 -4.96 -1.14 -20.70
CA LYS A 394 -3.59 -0.97 -21.20
C LYS A 394 -2.73 -0.23 -20.18
N PHE A 395 -1.58 -0.78 -19.85
CA PHE A 395 -0.60 -0.12 -18.99
C PHE A 395 0.43 0.68 -19.81
N HIS A 396 0.72 1.88 -19.37
CA HIS A 396 1.71 2.78 -19.96
C HIS A 396 2.78 3.14 -18.92
N PRO A 397 4.02 2.59 -19.02
CA PRO A 397 4.51 1.58 -19.97
C PRO A 397 3.99 0.16 -19.73
N LYS A 398 3.87 -0.63 -20.80
CA LYS A 398 3.36 -2.01 -20.77
C LYS A 398 4.10 -2.95 -19.79
N ARG A 399 5.41 -2.72 -19.59
CA ARG A 399 6.22 -3.55 -18.66
C ARG A 399 5.65 -3.67 -17.25
N PHE A 400 4.82 -2.74 -16.80
CA PHE A 400 4.19 -2.76 -15.49
C PHE A 400 3.03 -3.76 -15.35
N GLU A 401 2.52 -4.30 -16.46
CA GLU A 401 1.57 -5.42 -16.44
C GLU A 401 2.15 -6.64 -15.72
N LYS A 402 3.47 -6.85 -15.83
CA LYS A 402 4.16 -7.96 -15.16
C LYS A 402 4.01 -7.91 -13.63
N ILE A 403 4.09 -6.73 -13.03
CA ILE A 403 3.92 -6.57 -11.57
C ILE A 403 2.52 -7.04 -11.14
N LEU A 404 1.51 -6.69 -11.93
CA LEU A 404 0.13 -7.12 -11.68
C LEU A 404 0.00 -8.64 -11.81
N PHE A 405 0.48 -9.22 -12.91
CA PHE A 405 0.34 -10.66 -13.16
C PHE A 405 1.10 -11.53 -12.16
N ASP A 406 2.33 -11.12 -11.78
CA ASP A 406 3.13 -11.84 -10.78
C ASP A 406 2.41 -11.87 -9.42
N TRP A 407 1.72 -10.78 -9.05
CA TRP A 407 0.94 -10.72 -7.82
C TRP A 407 -0.36 -11.54 -7.92
N LEU A 408 -1.14 -11.40 -9.00
CA LEU A 408 -2.40 -12.12 -9.19
C LEU A 408 -2.22 -13.63 -9.20
N LYS A 409 -1.09 -14.12 -9.75
CA LYS A 409 -0.76 -15.56 -9.79
C LYS A 409 -0.62 -16.17 -8.39
N ASN A 410 -0.10 -15.42 -7.43
CA ASN A 410 0.20 -15.87 -6.08
C ASN A 410 -0.72 -15.22 -5.03
N ILE A 411 -1.91 -14.76 -5.45
CA ILE A 411 -2.79 -14.01 -4.58
C ILE A 411 -3.31 -14.86 -3.42
N LYS A 412 -3.26 -14.29 -2.22
CA LYS A 412 -3.84 -14.87 -1.01
C LYS A 412 -5.11 -14.12 -0.64
N ASP A 413 -5.94 -14.74 0.21
CA ASP A 413 -7.10 -14.06 0.76
C ASP A 413 -6.68 -12.79 1.51
N TRP A 414 -7.40 -11.72 1.26
CA TRP A 414 -7.07 -10.40 1.77
C TRP A 414 -7.67 -10.18 3.16
N CYS A 415 -6.83 -9.99 4.17
CA CYS A 415 -7.26 -9.54 5.49
C CYS A 415 -7.77 -8.09 5.39
N ILE A 416 -9.08 -7.90 5.53
CA ILE A 416 -9.75 -6.61 5.36
C ILE A 416 -10.07 -5.89 6.67
N SER A 417 -9.82 -6.48 7.83
CA SER A 417 -10.04 -5.86 9.14
C SER A 417 -8.77 -5.25 9.71
N ARG A 418 -8.92 -4.11 10.38
CA ARG A 418 -7.84 -3.39 11.08
C ARG A 418 -8.30 -2.99 12.47
N GLN A 419 -7.42 -3.19 13.47
CA GLN A 419 -7.67 -2.87 14.89
C GLN A 419 -7.28 -1.42 15.18
N ILE A 420 -7.83 -0.50 14.42
CA ILE A 420 -7.63 0.96 14.56
C ILE A 420 -8.97 1.66 14.78
N TRP A 421 -8.93 2.90 15.22
CA TRP A 421 -10.13 3.68 15.54
C TRP A 421 -10.62 4.56 14.39
N TRP A 422 -9.79 4.75 13.35
CA TRP A 422 -10.07 5.60 12.20
C TRP A 422 -10.26 4.80 10.92
N GLY A 423 -11.47 4.79 10.39
CA GLY A 423 -11.84 4.08 9.17
C GLY A 423 -13.33 3.71 9.13
N HIS A 424 -13.76 3.03 8.08
CA HIS A 424 -15.12 2.50 7.94
C HIS A 424 -15.32 1.31 8.89
N GLU A 425 -16.36 1.38 9.70
CA GLU A 425 -16.74 0.28 10.58
C GLU A 425 -17.22 -0.94 9.77
N ILE A 426 -16.97 -2.15 10.29
CA ILE A 426 -17.43 -3.39 9.65
C ILE A 426 -18.94 -3.54 9.91
N PRO A 427 -19.79 -3.60 8.86
CA PRO A 427 -21.25 -3.48 9.01
C PRO A 427 -21.93 -4.57 9.85
N ILE A 428 -21.29 -5.73 10.02
CA ILE A 428 -21.83 -6.91 10.69
C ILE A 428 -20.94 -7.39 11.85
N ALA A 429 -20.03 -6.55 12.34
CA ALA A 429 -19.08 -6.94 13.39
C ALA A 429 -19.69 -7.16 14.77
N GLY A 430 -20.99 -6.95 14.91
CA GLY A 430 -21.69 -7.02 16.20
C GLY A 430 -21.42 -5.80 17.10
N PRO A 431 -21.69 -5.88 18.39
CA PRO A 431 -21.65 -4.72 19.29
C PRO A 431 -20.24 -4.21 19.64
N ASN A 432 -19.20 -4.84 19.11
CA ASN A 432 -17.82 -4.40 19.38
C ASN A 432 -17.18 -3.79 18.13
N PRO A 433 -17.24 -2.45 17.99
CA PRO A 433 -16.78 -1.74 16.79
C PRO A 433 -15.26 -1.54 16.77
N GLU A 434 -14.46 -2.38 17.43
CA GLU A 434 -13.00 -2.20 17.52
C GLU A 434 -12.29 -2.33 16.17
N ASN A 435 -12.91 -3.03 15.22
CA ASN A 435 -12.36 -3.25 13.90
C ASN A 435 -12.97 -2.32 12.87
N VAL A 436 -12.13 -1.76 12.03
CA VAL A 436 -12.52 -1.02 10.82
C VAL A 436 -12.02 -1.75 9.58
N LEU A 437 -12.56 -1.39 8.42
CA LEU A 437 -12.07 -1.91 7.15
C LEU A 437 -10.71 -1.31 6.79
N ASP A 438 -9.90 -2.10 6.11
CA ASP A 438 -8.69 -1.65 5.42
C ASP A 438 -9.02 -0.47 4.49
N THR A 439 -8.22 0.60 4.52
CA THR A 439 -8.40 1.76 3.64
C THR A 439 -8.46 1.38 2.16
N TRP A 440 -7.73 0.33 1.76
CA TRP A 440 -7.74 -0.14 0.38
C TRP A 440 -9.07 -0.77 -0.06
N PHE A 441 -9.90 -1.21 0.90
CA PHE A 441 -11.25 -1.69 0.60
C PHE A 441 -12.13 -0.54 0.10
N SER A 442 -12.15 0.57 0.79
CA SER A 442 -12.84 1.77 0.33
C SER A 442 -12.21 2.36 -0.91
N SER A 443 -10.87 2.49 -0.96
CA SER A 443 -10.16 3.06 -2.11
C SER A 443 -10.36 2.27 -3.41
N ALA A 444 -10.63 0.95 -3.33
CA ALA A 444 -10.99 0.12 -4.49
C ALA A 444 -12.28 0.55 -5.18
N LEU A 445 -13.16 1.24 -4.47
CA LEU A 445 -14.44 1.73 -4.99
C LEU A 445 -14.35 3.13 -5.62
N TRP A 446 -13.17 3.75 -5.63
CA TRP A 446 -12.99 5.13 -6.08
C TRP A 446 -13.62 5.44 -7.43
N PRO A 447 -13.48 4.61 -8.49
CA PRO A 447 -14.07 4.90 -9.80
C PRO A 447 -15.60 4.87 -9.83
N ILE A 448 -16.23 4.18 -8.91
CA ILE A 448 -17.67 3.99 -8.89
C ILE A 448 -18.37 4.83 -7.81
N ALA A 449 -17.84 4.80 -6.58
CA ALA A 449 -18.41 5.53 -5.46
C ALA A 449 -18.36 7.05 -5.64
N THR A 450 -17.29 7.57 -6.26
CA THR A 450 -17.18 9.01 -6.58
C THR A 450 -18.22 9.49 -7.59
N LEU A 451 -18.71 8.61 -8.45
CA LEU A 451 -19.74 8.88 -9.45
C LEU A 451 -21.14 8.52 -8.95
N GLY A 452 -21.28 8.11 -7.67
CA GLY A 452 -22.56 7.97 -6.98
C GLY A 452 -23.06 6.54 -6.79
N TRP A 453 -22.30 5.50 -7.19
CA TRP A 453 -22.67 4.11 -6.87
C TRP A 453 -22.88 3.96 -5.34
N PRO A 454 -23.87 3.19 -4.85
CA PRO A 454 -24.69 2.18 -5.55
C PRO A 454 -25.90 2.74 -6.33
N GLU A 455 -26.13 4.05 -6.30
CA GLU A 455 -27.22 4.64 -7.06
C GLU A 455 -26.87 4.79 -8.54
N LYS A 456 -27.89 4.68 -9.41
CA LYS A 456 -27.75 5.07 -10.81
C LYS A 456 -27.85 6.59 -10.92
N THR A 457 -26.74 7.25 -11.07
CA THR A 457 -26.67 8.71 -11.18
C THR A 457 -26.38 9.14 -12.62
N LYS A 458 -26.76 10.37 -12.98
CA LYS A 458 -26.37 10.97 -14.27
C LYS A 458 -24.85 10.99 -14.46
N ASP A 459 -24.08 11.13 -13.38
CA ASP A 459 -22.63 11.13 -13.43
C ASP A 459 -22.08 9.72 -13.71
N SER A 460 -22.62 8.66 -13.08
CA SER A 460 -22.22 7.28 -13.37
C SER A 460 -22.54 6.87 -14.80
N GLU A 461 -23.72 7.24 -15.33
CA GLU A 461 -24.10 6.93 -16.71
C GLU A 461 -23.22 7.64 -17.75
N LYS A 462 -22.77 8.86 -17.44
CA LYS A 462 -22.06 9.69 -18.39
C LYS A 462 -20.54 9.57 -18.34
N PHE A 463 -19.98 9.36 -17.13
CA PHE A 463 -18.55 9.45 -16.87
C PHE A 463 -17.89 8.14 -16.48
N TYR A 464 -18.67 7.06 -16.36
CA TYR A 464 -18.14 5.70 -16.18
C TYR A 464 -18.33 4.89 -17.49
N PRO A 465 -17.35 4.05 -17.89
CA PRO A 465 -16.02 3.92 -17.34
C PRO A 465 -15.15 5.18 -17.54
N THR A 466 -14.18 5.39 -16.65
CA THR A 466 -13.23 6.50 -16.80
C THR A 466 -12.23 6.19 -17.92
N ASP A 467 -11.55 7.22 -18.45
CA ASP A 467 -10.64 7.03 -19.58
C ASP A 467 -9.23 6.65 -19.12
N VAL A 468 -8.67 7.41 -18.19
CA VAL A 468 -7.28 7.22 -17.71
C VAL A 468 -7.22 7.19 -16.20
N LEU A 469 -6.53 6.18 -15.67
CA LEU A 469 -6.03 6.15 -14.31
C LEU A 469 -4.54 6.51 -14.31
N SER A 470 -4.15 7.58 -13.64
CA SER A 470 -2.73 7.94 -13.48
C SER A 470 -2.30 7.66 -12.04
N THR A 471 -1.27 6.82 -11.85
CA THR A 471 -0.87 6.37 -10.51
C THR A 471 0.61 6.02 -10.42
N ALA A 472 1.08 5.63 -9.21
CA ALA A 472 2.43 5.16 -8.97
C ALA A 472 2.52 3.62 -9.06
N ARG A 473 3.70 3.11 -9.44
CA ARG A 473 3.95 1.66 -9.54
C ARG A 473 3.78 0.91 -8.22
N ASP A 474 4.05 1.57 -7.10
CA ASP A 474 4.02 0.95 -5.76
C ASP A 474 2.60 0.53 -5.34
N ILE A 475 1.56 1.08 -5.99
CA ILE A 475 0.16 0.79 -5.64
C ILE A 475 -0.62 0.09 -6.77
N ILE A 476 0.08 -0.53 -7.73
CA ILE A 476 -0.58 -1.34 -8.77
C ILE A 476 -1.39 -2.46 -8.11
N ASN A 477 -0.78 -3.21 -7.20
CA ASN A 477 -1.42 -4.33 -6.52
C ASN A 477 -2.41 -3.87 -5.44
N LEU A 478 -2.05 -2.80 -4.71
CA LEU A 478 -2.88 -2.25 -3.63
C LEU A 478 -4.15 -1.57 -4.13
N TRP A 479 -4.10 -0.94 -5.30
CA TRP A 479 -5.17 -0.06 -5.75
C TRP A 479 -5.68 -0.39 -7.15
N VAL A 480 -4.80 -0.44 -8.17
CA VAL A 480 -5.22 -0.65 -9.57
C VAL A 480 -5.96 -1.98 -9.72
N ALA A 481 -5.37 -3.08 -9.25
CA ALA A 481 -5.98 -4.41 -9.31
C ALA A 481 -7.33 -4.45 -8.61
N ARG A 482 -7.42 -3.83 -7.43
CA ARG A 482 -8.63 -3.80 -6.61
C ARG A 482 -9.75 -2.99 -7.25
N MET A 483 -9.43 -1.87 -7.89
CA MET A 483 -10.41 -1.12 -8.68
C MET A 483 -10.90 -1.92 -9.90
N ILE A 484 -10.03 -2.67 -10.57
CA ILE A 484 -10.41 -3.47 -11.74
C ILE A 484 -11.47 -4.50 -11.35
N PHE A 485 -11.20 -5.34 -10.36
CA PHE A 485 -12.19 -6.36 -10.00
C PHE A 485 -13.44 -5.78 -9.33
N SER A 486 -13.33 -4.69 -8.57
CA SER A 486 -14.50 -4.02 -8.00
C SER A 486 -15.38 -3.38 -9.08
N GLY A 487 -14.78 -2.74 -10.09
CA GLY A 487 -15.52 -2.19 -11.23
C GLY A 487 -16.27 -3.27 -12.00
N ILE A 488 -15.62 -4.39 -12.29
CA ILE A 488 -16.25 -5.52 -12.99
C ILE A 488 -17.39 -6.10 -12.14
N GLU A 489 -17.14 -6.33 -10.85
CA GLU A 489 -18.13 -6.96 -9.96
C GLU A 489 -19.37 -6.09 -9.74
N PHE A 490 -19.20 -4.80 -9.52
CA PHE A 490 -20.32 -3.91 -9.13
C PHE A 490 -20.98 -3.19 -10.31
N MET A 491 -20.24 -2.97 -11.40
CA MET A 491 -20.75 -2.24 -12.58
C MET A 491 -20.90 -3.12 -13.82
N GLY A 492 -20.45 -4.39 -13.78
CA GLY A 492 -20.42 -5.27 -14.95
C GLY A 492 -19.49 -4.78 -16.07
N SER A 493 -18.64 -3.78 -15.82
CA SER A 493 -17.76 -3.17 -16.82
C SER A 493 -16.46 -2.65 -16.21
N LEU A 494 -15.46 -2.40 -17.07
CA LEU A 494 -14.14 -1.95 -16.64
C LEU A 494 -14.20 -0.56 -16.01
N PRO A 495 -13.40 -0.29 -14.94
CA PRO A 495 -13.38 1.02 -14.31
C PRO A 495 -12.62 2.08 -15.11
N PHE A 496 -11.67 1.70 -15.94
CA PHE A 496 -10.84 2.56 -16.80
C PHE A 496 -10.24 1.76 -17.96
N LYS A 497 -9.79 2.48 -18.99
CA LYS A 497 -9.20 1.88 -20.21
C LYS A 497 -7.68 1.87 -20.16
N ASP A 498 -7.09 2.98 -19.72
CA ASP A 498 -5.64 3.19 -19.72
C ASP A 498 -5.14 3.43 -18.29
N VAL A 499 -4.01 2.78 -17.94
CA VAL A 499 -3.32 2.96 -16.67
C VAL A 499 -1.96 3.57 -16.95
N PHE A 500 -1.79 4.85 -16.63
CA PHE A 500 -0.51 5.56 -16.77
C PHE A 500 0.27 5.47 -15.45
N ILE A 501 1.42 4.81 -15.49
CA ILE A 501 2.32 4.68 -14.34
C ILE A 501 3.34 5.80 -14.36
N ASN A 502 3.24 6.69 -13.38
CA ASN A 502 4.14 7.81 -13.26
C ASN A 502 5.55 7.39 -12.88
N PRO A 503 6.58 8.08 -13.40
CA PRO A 503 7.93 7.97 -12.88
C PRO A 503 8.00 8.30 -11.38
N THR A 504 8.92 7.65 -10.67
CA THR A 504 9.25 8.07 -9.30
C THR A 504 10.17 9.29 -9.35
N VAL A 505 9.86 10.30 -8.56
CA VAL A 505 10.74 11.46 -8.40
C VAL A 505 11.75 11.17 -7.30
N LEU A 506 13.03 11.12 -7.68
CA LEU A 506 14.17 10.81 -6.82
C LEU A 506 14.97 12.08 -6.52
N THR A 507 15.78 12.06 -5.48
CA THR A 507 16.81 13.10 -5.23
C THR A 507 17.84 13.09 -6.35
N LYS A 508 18.71 14.09 -6.40
CA LYS A 508 19.83 14.17 -7.36
C LYS A 508 20.74 12.93 -7.30
N GLU A 509 20.93 12.38 -6.09
CA GLU A 509 21.71 11.17 -5.82
C GLU A 509 20.97 9.86 -6.16
N GLY A 510 19.74 9.93 -6.65
CA GLY A 510 18.93 8.76 -7.02
C GLY A 510 18.22 8.08 -5.84
N LYS A 511 18.13 8.71 -4.68
CA LYS A 511 17.38 8.19 -3.53
C LYS A 511 15.91 8.62 -3.61
N ARG A 512 15.01 7.79 -3.09
CA ARG A 512 13.58 8.12 -2.99
C ARG A 512 13.39 9.36 -2.12
N MET A 513 12.60 10.31 -2.59
CA MET A 513 12.22 11.47 -1.79
C MET A 513 11.23 11.05 -0.71
N SER A 514 11.52 11.41 0.55
CA SER A 514 10.67 11.14 1.69
C SER A 514 10.70 12.33 2.65
N ARG A 515 9.53 12.76 3.14
CA ARG A 515 9.45 13.79 4.19
C ARG A 515 10.02 13.31 5.51
N SER A 516 9.80 12.04 5.85
CA SER A 516 10.32 11.45 7.09
C SER A 516 11.85 11.40 7.13
N LEU A 517 12.51 11.37 5.96
CA LEU A 517 13.96 11.39 5.80
C LEU A 517 14.51 12.80 5.52
N GLY A 518 13.66 13.84 5.51
CA GLY A 518 14.09 15.21 5.20
C GLY A 518 14.55 15.44 3.76
N THR A 519 14.36 14.46 2.86
CA THR A 519 14.77 14.52 1.45
C THR A 519 13.64 14.98 0.51
N GLY A 520 12.44 15.21 1.04
CA GLY A 520 11.27 15.64 0.27
C GLY A 520 11.36 17.12 -0.10
N ILE A 521 11.14 17.43 -1.38
CA ILE A 521 11.01 18.82 -1.84
C ILE A 521 9.53 19.19 -1.84
N ASP A 522 9.21 20.33 -1.23
CA ASP A 522 7.87 20.91 -1.23
C ASP A 522 7.61 21.61 -2.57
N PRO A 523 6.61 21.17 -3.36
CA PRO A 523 6.26 21.81 -4.61
C PRO A 523 5.77 23.26 -4.42
N MET A 524 5.17 23.59 -3.28
CA MET A 524 4.68 24.95 -3.01
C MET A 524 5.83 25.95 -2.92
N ARG A 525 6.96 25.57 -2.32
CA ARG A 525 8.16 26.38 -2.29
C ARG A 525 8.71 26.70 -3.69
N LEU A 526 8.63 25.72 -4.61
CA LEU A 526 9.04 25.95 -6.00
C LEU A 526 8.06 26.85 -6.73
N ILE A 527 6.76 26.70 -6.51
CA ILE A 527 5.72 27.56 -7.09
C ILE A 527 5.88 29.00 -6.59
N GLU A 528 6.13 29.18 -5.32
CA GLU A 528 6.37 30.53 -4.74
C GLU A 528 7.59 31.21 -5.35
N LYS A 529 8.67 30.45 -5.57
CA LYS A 529 9.95 30.96 -6.10
C LYS A 529 9.93 31.18 -7.61
N TYR A 530 9.29 30.31 -8.39
CA TYR A 530 9.40 30.25 -9.85
C TYR A 530 8.08 30.38 -10.59
N GLY A 531 6.95 30.20 -9.94
CA GLY A 531 5.61 30.12 -10.51
C GLY A 531 5.15 28.68 -10.76
N ALA A 532 3.84 28.50 -10.87
CA ALA A 532 3.22 27.21 -11.17
C ALA A 532 3.55 26.73 -12.59
N ASP A 533 3.48 27.59 -13.59
CA ASP A 533 3.79 27.26 -14.98
C ASP A 533 5.22 26.76 -15.15
N ALA A 534 6.20 27.44 -14.54
CA ALA A 534 7.60 27.05 -14.58
C ALA A 534 7.81 25.68 -13.86
N THR A 535 7.16 25.48 -12.72
CA THR A 535 7.25 24.25 -11.94
C THR A 535 6.66 23.07 -12.73
N ARG A 536 5.47 23.22 -13.27
CA ARG A 536 4.80 22.21 -14.13
C ARG A 536 5.65 21.84 -15.34
N PHE A 537 6.13 22.83 -16.09
CA PHE A 537 6.97 22.60 -17.24
C PHE A 537 8.26 21.86 -16.88
N GLY A 538 8.98 22.31 -15.86
CA GLY A 538 10.25 21.72 -15.45
C GLY A 538 10.12 20.29 -14.94
N ILE A 539 8.99 19.92 -14.29
CA ILE A 539 8.72 18.55 -13.89
C ILE A 539 8.44 17.67 -15.12
N ILE A 540 7.56 18.12 -16.02
CA ILE A 540 7.14 17.32 -17.19
C ILE A 540 8.27 17.16 -18.19
N TRP A 541 9.14 18.14 -18.36
CA TRP A 541 10.28 18.08 -19.27
C TRP A 541 11.22 16.89 -18.98
N GLN A 542 11.23 16.42 -17.75
CA GLN A 542 12.06 15.30 -17.31
C GLN A 542 11.43 13.93 -17.56
N VAL A 543 10.14 13.86 -17.91
CA VAL A 543 9.42 12.58 -18.10
C VAL A 543 9.88 11.94 -19.41
N ARG A 544 10.61 10.82 -19.31
CA ARG A 544 11.10 10.06 -20.44
C ARG A 544 10.73 8.59 -20.31
N GLY A 545 9.81 8.09 -21.14
CA GLY A 545 9.54 6.66 -21.33
C GLY A 545 9.34 5.82 -20.08
N GLY A 546 8.87 6.41 -18.96
CA GLY A 546 8.64 5.72 -17.70
C GLY A 546 9.90 5.46 -16.86
N GLN A 547 11.02 6.15 -17.15
CA GLN A 547 12.21 6.14 -16.29
C GLN A 547 12.00 7.07 -15.10
N ASP A 548 12.61 6.72 -13.96
CA ASP A 548 12.58 7.57 -12.76
C ASP A 548 13.30 8.89 -12.99
N ILE A 549 12.80 9.94 -12.37
CA ILE A 549 13.29 11.31 -12.55
C ILE A 549 14.25 11.64 -11.41
N ARG A 550 15.52 11.94 -11.72
CA ARG A 550 16.44 12.59 -10.79
C ARG A 550 16.17 14.08 -10.80
N PHE A 551 15.46 14.55 -9.80
CA PHE A 551 15.01 15.94 -9.76
C PHE A 551 16.18 16.90 -9.49
N THR A 552 16.23 17.97 -10.31
CA THR A 552 17.08 19.13 -10.07
C THR A 552 16.26 20.41 -10.24
N GLU A 553 16.55 21.42 -9.45
CA GLU A 553 15.88 22.71 -9.52
C GLU A 553 16.19 23.47 -10.84
N ASP A 554 17.31 23.13 -11.49
CA ASP A 554 17.70 23.70 -12.80
C ASP A 554 16.63 23.50 -13.87
N ASN A 555 15.92 22.38 -13.84
CA ASN A 555 14.82 22.12 -14.78
C ASN A 555 13.64 23.09 -14.57
N ILE A 556 13.40 23.52 -13.33
CA ILE A 556 12.38 24.53 -13.01
C ILE A 556 12.83 25.91 -13.50
N VAL A 557 14.12 26.24 -13.33
CA VAL A 557 14.72 27.47 -13.88
C VAL A 557 14.59 27.51 -15.39
N MET A 558 14.83 26.38 -16.09
CA MET A 558 14.61 26.24 -17.52
C MET A 558 13.13 26.49 -17.88
N GLY A 559 12.20 25.93 -17.12
CA GLY A 559 10.77 26.18 -17.25
C GLY A 559 10.43 27.67 -17.17
N ARG A 560 10.96 28.38 -16.18
CA ARG A 560 10.79 29.83 -16.04
C ARG A 560 11.29 30.61 -17.28
N LYS A 561 12.46 30.23 -17.78
CA LYS A 561 13.01 30.86 -19.02
C LYS A 561 12.10 30.60 -20.22
N PHE A 562 11.56 29.38 -20.35
CA PHE A 562 10.65 29.01 -21.42
C PHE A 562 9.31 29.76 -21.34
N CYS A 563 8.71 29.89 -20.16
CA CYS A 563 7.50 30.70 -19.96
C CYS A 563 7.72 32.16 -20.35
N ASN A 564 8.86 32.75 -19.96
CA ASN A 564 9.21 34.11 -20.36
C ASN A 564 9.43 34.24 -21.90
N LYS A 565 9.96 33.20 -22.56
CA LYS A 565 10.10 33.18 -24.02
C LYS A 565 8.74 33.21 -24.71
N ILE A 566 7.79 32.35 -24.29
CA ILE A 566 6.41 32.34 -24.84
C ILE A 566 5.73 33.69 -24.60
N TRP A 567 5.87 34.25 -23.40
CA TRP A 567 5.32 35.56 -23.04
C TRP A 567 5.80 36.65 -23.98
N ASN A 568 7.11 36.71 -24.27
CA ASN A 568 7.67 37.71 -25.15
C ASN A 568 7.31 37.48 -26.64
N ALA A 569 7.18 36.25 -27.07
CA ALA A 569 6.68 35.93 -28.40
C ALA A 569 5.23 36.44 -28.59
N ALA A 570 4.34 36.13 -27.63
CA ALA A 570 2.97 36.66 -27.66
C ALA A 570 2.93 38.18 -27.62
N ARG A 571 3.73 38.81 -26.75
CA ARG A 571 3.88 40.26 -26.67
C ARG A 571 4.31 40.88 -28.01
N PHE A 572 5.29 40.27 -28.70
CA PHE A 572 5.75 40.72 -30.00
C PHE A 572 4.61 40.71 -31.03
N VAL A 573 3.88 39.60 -31.15
CA VAL A 573 2.74 39.46 -32.06
C VAL A 573 1.71 40.56 -31.79
N MET A 574 1.32 40.75 -30.51
CA MET A 574 0.33 41.77 -30.14
C MET A 574 0.77 43.19 -30.45
N LEU A 575 2.06 43.52 -30.29
CA LEU A 575 2.62 44.83 -30.65
C LEU A 575 2.61 45.07 -32.14
N GLN A 576 2.93 44.05 -32.96
CA GLN A 576 2.91 44.19 -34.44
C GLN A 576 1.47 44.30 -34.94
N THR A 577 0.52 43.53 -34.42
CA THR A 577 -0.90 43.63 -34.76
C THR A 577 -1.48 45.01 -34.43
N ALA A 578 -1.10 45.59 -33.28
CA ALA A 578 -1.53 46.94 -32.92
C ALA A 578 -0.97 48.01 -33.87
N LYS A 579 0.30 47.87 -34.28
CA LYS A 579 0.93 48.79 -35.28
C LYS A 579 0.28 48.68 -36.67
N SER A 580 -0.10 47.47 -37.12
CA SER A 580 -0.76 47.29 -38.43
C SER A 580 -2.17 47.91 -38.43
N LYS A 581 -2.95 47.77 -37.36
CA LYS A 581 -4.27 48.42 -37.22
C LYS A 581 -4.19 49.95 -37.27
N VAL A 582 -3.16 50.54 -36.70
CA VAL A 582 -2.95 52.01 -36.74
C VAL A 582 -2.53 52.46 -38.15
N LYS A 583 -1.79 51.63 -38.92
CA LYS A 583 -1.44 51.92 -40.31
C LYS A 583 -2.61 51.76 -41.30
N SER A 584 -3.58 50.88 -40.99
CA SER A 584 -4.78 50.70 -41.83
C SER A 584 -5.89 51.73 -41.57
N GLN A 585 -5.78 52.55 -40.50
CA GLN A 585 -6.68 53.64 -40.15
C GLN A 585 -6.15 55.03 -40.55
N LYS A 586 -4.94 55.11 -41.09
CA LYS A 586 -4.39 56.28 -41.78
C LYS A 586 -4.42 56.04 -43.29
#